data_1f086cfec059f681b9d5b43d49710967
#
_entry.id   1f086cfec059f681b9d5b43d49710967
#
_cell.length_a   1.000
_cell.length_b   1.000
_cell.length_c   1.000
_cell.angle_alpha   90.00
_cell.angle_beta   90.00
_cell.angle_gamma   90.00
#
_symmetry.space_group_name_H-M   'P 1'
#
loop_
_entity.id
_entity.type
_entity.pdbx_description
1 polymer ?
#
loop_
_entity_poly.entity_id
_entity_poly.type
_entity_poly.pdbx_seq_one_letter_code
_entity_poly.pdbx_strand_id
1 'polypeptide(L)'
;LEIATGKNPRGLVVDASDTRAYVMNHVSRDVTVIDLTTSPEHVRATLRSERVPQTSNREGKILLGKELYNTSIGTFDPPVAGQPPITGRMSRDGWVSCAACHPFGLSDGATWIFPSGPRRTIAQHADFDPTDGSRLRVLGWSAIFDEEQDLELYVRNVAGGAGLIVQADGVTPDPSVAAFGYARMTKSEL
;
A
#
# COMPACT_ATOMS: atom_id res chain seq x y z
N LEU A 1 4.97 1.18 26.11
CA LEU A 1 6.21 1.05 25.36
C LEU A 1 5.90 0.88 23.86
N GLU A 2 6.58 1.60 22.99
CA GLU A 2 6.51 1.46 21.54
C GLU A 2 7.89 1.09 21.02
N ILE A 3 7.98 0.05 20.20
CA ILE A 3 9.23 -0.44 19.62
C ILE A 3 9.14 -0.34 18.10
N ALA A 4 10.04 0.44 17.51
CA ALA A 4 10.13 0.56 16.07
C ALA A 4 10.61 -0.76 15.44
N THR A 5 9.87 -1.26 14.47
CA THR A 5 10.19 -2.46 13.69
C THR A 5 10.45 -2.11 12.22
N GLY A 6 10.65 -3.10 11.38
CA GLY A 6 10.65 -2.90 9.94
C GLY A 6 9.25 -2.61 9.37
N LYS A 7 9.17 -2.43 8.06
CA LYS A 7 7.94 -2.05 7.36
C LYS A 7 6.91 -3.19 7.32
N ASN A 8 5.68 -2.89 7.65
CA ASN A 8 4.53 -3.78 7.67
C ASN A 8 4.76 -5.05 8.52
N PRO A 9 4.89 -4.91 9.86
CA PRO A 9 4.96 -6.05 10.76
C PRO A 9 3.68 -6.88 10.69
N ARG A 10 3.79 -8.19 10.47
CA ARG A 10 2.62 -9.07 10.27
C ARG A 10 2.57 -10.27 11.18
N GLY A 11 3.68 -10.70 11.69
CA GLY A 11 3.77 -11.85 12.58
C GLY A 11 4.71 -11.58 13.72
N LEU A 12 4.35 -12.09 14.89
CA LEU A 12 5.18 -12.05 16.08
C LEU A 12 5.21 -13.41 16.73
N VAL A 13 6.38 -13.86 17.14
CA VAL A 13 6.57 -15.06 17.95
C VAL A 13 7.57 -14.79 19.05
N VAL A 14 7.35 -15.35 20.22
CA VAL A 14 8.26 -15.31 21.37
C VAL A 14 8.95 -16.66 21.47
N ASP A 15 10.24 -16.68 21.84
CA ASP A 15 10.97 -17.92 22.06
C ASP A 15 10.47 -18.66 23.31
N ALA A 16 10.80 -19.94 23.41
CA ALA A 16 10.35 -20.80 24.51
C ALA A 16 10.89 -20.40 25.90
N SER A 17 11.87 -19.52 25.93
CA SER A 17 12.47 -19.02 27.18
C SER A 17 11.96 -17.63 27.57
N ASP A 18 11.04 -17.07 26.80
CA ASP A 18 10.51 -15.69 26.98
C ASP A 18 11.60 -14.61 27.01
N THR A 19 12.71 -14.86 26.33
CA THR A 19 13.84 -13.95 26.31
C THR A 19 13.91 -13.06 25.06
N ARG A 20 13.24 -13.51 23.97
CA ARG A 20 13.25 -12.80 22.68
C ARG A 20 11.92 -12.86 21.99
N ALA A 21 11.54 -11.74 21.35
CA ALA A 21 10.47 -11.72 20.37
C ALA A 21 11.05 -11.52 18.96
N TYR A 22 10.42 -12.17 17.98
CA TYR A 22 10.78 -12.09 16.57
C TYR A 22 9.58 -11.53 15.82
N VAL A 23 9.77 -10.41 15.14
CA VAL A 23 8.73 -9.73 14.36
C VAL A 23 9.05 -9.83 12.89
N MET A 24 8.19 -10.50 12.13
CA MET A 24 8.30 -10.59 10.67
C MET A 24 7.82 -9.29 10.03
N ASN A 25 8.69 -8.63 9.27
CA ASN A 25 8.40 -7.40 8.55
C ASN A 25 8.23 -7.70 7.06
N HIS A 26 6.97 -7.76 6.64
CA HIS A 26 6.58 -8.27 5.33
C HIS A 26 7.09 -7.43 4.15
N VAL A 27 7.11 -6.11 4.29
CA VAL A 27 7.54 -5.19 3.22
C VAL A 27 9.05 -4.99 3.23
N SER A 28 9.66 -4.76 4.40
CA SER A 28 11.12 -4.59 4.48
C SER A 28 11.90 -5.88 4.31
N ARG A 29 11.23 -7.06 4.30
CA ARG A 29 11.85 -8.37 4.09
C ARG A 29 12.93 -8.68 5.11
N ASP A 30 12.62 -8.46 6.37
CA ASP A 30 13.50 -8.72 7.50
C ASP A 30 12.71 -9.19 8.72
N VAL A 31 13.46 -9.60 9.73
CA VAL A 31 12.93 -9.98 11.04
C VAL A 31 13.57 -9.08 12.07
N THR A 32 12.76 -8.33 12.81
CA THR A 32 13.22 -7.59 13.98
C THR A 32 13.28 -8.54 15.17
N VAL A 33 14.44 -8.61 15.82
CA VAL A 33 14.66 -9.37 17.06
C VAL A 33 14.64 -8.38 18.22
N ILE A 34 13.74 -8.60 19.16
CA ILE A 34 13.55 -7.77 20.35
C ILE A 34 14.08 -8.54 21.55
N ASP A 35 14.89 -7.89 22.38
CA ASP A 35 15.34 -8.41 23.67
C ASP A 35 14.26 -8.13 24.72
N LEU A 36 13.76 -9.18 25.36
CA LEU A 36 12.75 -9.13 26.39
C LEU A 36 13.34 -9.23 27.80
N THR A 37 14.66 -9.42 27.91
CA THR A 37 15.33 -9.58 29.22
C THR A 37 15.68 -8.25 29.88
N THR A 38 15.52 -7.15 29.18
CA THR A 38 15.82 -5.79 29.65
C THR A 38 14.54 -4.98 29.86
N SER A 39 14.62 -3.94 30.68
CA SER A 39 13.55 -2.96 30.85
C SER A 39 14.15 -1.54 30.67
N PRO A 40 13.70 -0.79 29.62
CA PRO A 40 12.73 -1.18 28.62
C PRO A 40 13.28 -2.23 27.63
N GLU A 41 12.37 -2.99 27.04
CA GLU A 41 12.68 -3.90 25.93
C GLU A 41 13.17 -3.09 24.73
N HIS A 42 14.06 -3.67 23.94
CA HIS A 42 14.67 -2.96 22.81
C HIS A 42 15.00 -3.88 21.63
N VAL A 43 15.15 -3.27 20.46
CA VAL A 43 15.61 -3.98 19.26
C VAL A 43 17.06 -4.40 19.43
N ARG A 44 17.29 -5.71 19.45
CA ARG A 44 18.63 -6.32 19.53
C ARG A 44 19.28 -6.42 18.16
N ALA A 45 18.52 -6.77 17.13
CA ALA A 45 19.00 -6.98 15.78
C ALA A 45 17.88 -6.89 14.76
N THR A 46 18.24 -6.61 13.52
CA THR A 46 17.37 -6.78 12.36
C THR A 46 18.05 -7.75 11.40
N LEU A 47 17.43 -8.88 11.18
CA LEU A 47 17.94 -9.96 10.36
C LEU A 47 17.25 -9.93 8.99
N ARG A 48 18.01 -9.73 7.95
CA ARG A 48 17.46 -9.75 6.59
C ARG A 48 17.03 -11.17 6.22
N SER A 49 15.78 -11.35 5.81
CA SER A 49 15.23 -12.64 5.39
C SER A 49 15.42 -12.88 3.90
N GLU A 50 15.53 -11.80 3.11
CA GLU A 50 15.62 -11.88 1.66
C GLU A 50 16.42 -10.67 1.11
N ARG A 51 17.02 -10.85 -0.07
CA ARG A 51 17.72 -9.76 -0.77
C ARG A 51 16.73 -8.67 -1.15
N VAL A 52 17.09 -7.43 -0.90
CA VAL A 52 16.34 -6.28 -1.42
C VAL A 52 16.74 -6.09 -2.90
N PRO A 53 15.79 -6.16 -3.83
CA PRO A 53 16.08 -5.93 -5.23
C PRO A 53 16.44 -4.46 -5.50
N GLN A 54 17.14 -4.23 -6.61
CA GLN A 54 17.40 -2.87 -7.06
C GLN A 54 16.12 -2.20 -7.53
N THR A 55 15.91 -0.95 -7.18
CA THR A 55 14.68 -0.19 -7.51
C THR A 55 14.46 -0.03 -9.02
N SER A 56 15.54 -0.08 -9.81
CA SER A 56 15.48 0.08 -11.27
C SER A 56 14.99 -1.16 -12.03
N ASN A 57 15.03 -2.35 -11.41
CA ASN A 57 14.58 -3.57 -12.06
C ASN A 57 13.11 -3.90 -11.75
N ARG A 58 12.56 -4.90 -12.45
CA ARG A 58 11.16 -5.34 -12.30
C ARG A 58 10.84 -5.73 -10.84
N GLU A 59 11.72 -6.47 -10.20
CA GLU A 59 11.51 -6.91 -8.81
C GLU A 59 11.47 -5.73 -7.83
N GLY A 60 12.31 -4.72 -8.06
CA GLY A 60 12.29 -3.48 -7.27
C GLY A 60 11.01 -2.71 -7.44
N LYS A 61 10.47 -2.64 -8.66
CA LYS A 61 9.16 -2.01 -8.93
C LYS A 61 8.02 -2.78 -8.24
N ILE A 62 8.05 -4.12 -8.26
CA ILE A 62 7.09 -4.96 -7.55
C ILE A 62 7.18 -4.71 -6.05
N LEU A 63 8.39 -4.61 -5.49
CA LEU A 63 8.56 -4.33 -4.07
C LEU A 63 8.05 -2.95 -3.68
N LEU A 64 8.29 -1.94 -4.52
CA LEU A 64 7.73 -0.60 -4.33
C LEU A 64 6.20 -0.64 -4.35
N GLY A 65 5.60 -1.29 -5.34
CA GLY A 65 4.14 -1.47 -5.40
C GLY A 65 3.59 -2.17 -4.15
N LYS A 66 4.28 -3.19 -3.66
CA LYS A 66 3.94 -3.87 -2.40
C LYS A 66 4.02 -2.92 -1.19
N GLU A 67 5.02 -2.05 -1.15
CA GLU A 67 5.14 -1.03 -0.10
C GLU A 67 3.96 -0.05 -0.17
N LEU A 68 3.68 0.51 -1.34
CA LEU A 68 2.56 1.42 -1.57
C LEU A 68 1.23 0.79 -1.14
N TYR A 69 0.99 -0.43 -1.56
CA TYR A 69 -0.23 -1.18 -1.28
C TYR A 69 -0.46 -1.42 0.22
N ASN A 70 0.60 -1.59 0.98
CA ASN A 70 0.55 -1.90 2.41
C ASN A 70 0.75 -0.69 3.33
N THR A 71 0.95 0.51 2.79
CA THR A 71 1.25 1.69 3.61
C THR A 71 0.06 2.64 3.67
N SER A 72 -0.33 3.00 4.89
CA SER A 72 -1.31 4.05 5.16
C SER A 72 -0.65 5.40 5.45
N ILE A 73 0.50 5.37 6.13
CA ILE A 73 1.31 6.53 6.51
C ILE A 73 2.70 6.36 5.92
N GLY A 74 3.30 7.43 5.43
CA GLY A 74 4.69 7.43 5.04
C GLY A 74 4.95 8.16 3.74
N THR A 75 6.22 8.29 3.43
CA THR A 75 6.73 8.82 2.17
C THR A 75 7.19 7.66 1.30
N PHE A 76 6.70 7.58 0.09
CA PHE A 76 7.12 6.60 -0.90
C PHE A 76 8.30 7.09 -1.71
N ASP A 77 8.36 8.40 -1.90
CA ASP A 77 9.48 9.05 -2.56
C ASP A 77 10.46 9.57 -1.50
N PRO A 78 11.74 9.62 -1.82
CA PRO A 78 12.68 10.31 -0.96
C PRO A 78 12.18 11.75 -0.75
N PRO A 79 12.20 12.26 0.47
CA PRO A 79 11.80 13.64 0.71
C PRO A 79 12.69 14.55 -0.15
N VAL A 80 12.10 15.56 -0.75
CA VAL A 80 12.87 16.64 -1.35
C VAL A 80 13.77 17.19 -0.25
N ALA A 81 15.06 17.34 -0.52
CA ALA A 81 16.03 17.76 0.48
C ALA A 81 15.55 19.03 1.19
N GLY A 82 15.43 18.95 2.52
CA GLY A 82 14.97 20.06 3.37
C GLY A 82 13.45 20.18 3.55
N GLN A 83 12.64 19.30 2.97
CA GLN A 83 11.21 19.28 3.22
C GLN A 83 10.82 18.18 4.22
N PRO A 84 9.81 18.40 5.08
CA PRO A 84 9.32 17.38 5.98
C PRO A 84 8.68 16.22 5.18
N PRO A 85 8.66 15.00 5.75
CA PRO A 85 7.95 13.86 5.17
C PRO A 85 6.49 14.20 4.92
N ILE A 86 5.96 13.82 3.74
CA ILE A 86 4.55 13.99 3.42
C ILE A 86 3.79 12.82 4.02
N THR A 87 2.97 13.11 5.03
CA THR A 87 2.02 12.15 5.61
C THR A 87 0.67 12.23 4.90
N GLY A 88 -0.13 11.17 4.99
CA GLY A 88 -1.49 11.20 4.46
C GLY A 88 -1.60 11.07 2.94
N ARG A 89 -0.60 10.49 2.28
CA ARG A 89 -0.57 10.35 0.83
C ARG A 89 -1.60 9.36 0.32
N MET A 90 -1.67 8.17 0.92
CA MET A 90 -2.63 7.12 0.54
C MET A 90 -4.00 7.32 1.17
N SER A 91 -4.06 7.97 2.33
CA SER A 91 -5.30 8.28 3.02
C SER A 91 -5.09 9.49 3.94
N ARG A 92 -6.17 10.23 4.23
CA ARG A 92 -6.10 11.33 5.19
C ARG A 92 -5.74 10.76 6.57
N ASP A 93 -4.75 11.37 7.22
CA ASP A 93 -4.27 10.96 8.54
C ASP A 93 -3.81 9.48 8.64
N GLY A 94 -3.59 8.83 7.49
CA GLY A 94 -3.11 7.46 7.43
C GLY A 94 -4.10 6.40 7.95
N TRP A 95 -5.41 6.65 7.88
CA TRP A 95 -6.42 5.75 8.47
C TRP A 95 -6.58 4.42 7.74
N VAL A 96 -6.23 4.33 6.44
CA VAL A 96 -6.39 3.12 5.63
C VAL A 96 -5.27 2.97 4.61
N SER A 97 -4.93 1.73 4.29
CA SER A 97 -4.14 1.33 3.12
C SER A 97 -4.97 0.42 2.21
N CYS A 98 -4.53 0.19 0.98
CA CYS A 98 -5.20 -0.76 0.09
C CYS A 98 -5.32 -2.14 0.75
N ALA A 99 -4.23 -2.61 1.39
CA ALA A 99 -4.19 -3.90 2.08
C ALA A 99 -5.12 -3.99 3.31
N ALA A 100 -5.65 -2.89 3.82
CA ALA A 100 -6.60 -2.92 4.94
C ALA A 100 -7.96 -3.49 4.49
N CYS A 101 -8.43 -3.09 3.32
CA CYS A 101 -9.67 -3.61 2.72
C CYS A 101 -9.42 -4.82 1.83
N HIS A 102 -8.24 -4.88 1.19
CA HIS A 102 -7.85 -5.96 0.28
C HIS A 102 -6.67 -6.79 0.83
N PRO A 103 -6.83 -7.50 1.96
CA PRO A 103 -5.75 -8.29 2.55
C PRO A 103 -5.26 -9.33 1.54
N PHE A 104 -3.95 -9.29 1.22
CA PHE A 104 -3.32 -10.14 0.19
C PHE A 104 -3.94 -10.03 -1.21
N GLY A 105 -4.54 -8.89 -1.57
CA GLY A 105 -5.26 -8.71 -2.82
C GLY A 105 -6.63 -9.40 -2.86
N LEU A 106 -7.10 -9.91 -1.74
CA LEU A 106 -8.41 -10.54 -1.60
C LEU A 106 -9.48 -9.54 -1.12
N SER A 107 -10.48 -10.02 -0.45
CA SER A 107 -11.56 -9.24 0.16
C SER A 107 -11.51 -9.39 1.68
N ASP A 108 -11.78 -8.31 2.40
CA ASP A 108 -12.04 -8.33 3.85
C ASP A 108 -13.42 -8.89 4.21
N GLY A 109 -14.27 -9.14 3.21
CA GLY A 109 -15.64 -9.59 3.39
C GLY A 109 -16.61 -8.51 3.89
N ALA A 110 -16.15 -7.30 4.15
CA ALA A 110 -16.97 -6.21 4.65
C ALA A 110 -17.79 -5.55 3.54
N THR A 111 -18.92 -4.98 3.94
CA THR A 111 -19.70 -4.06 3.10
C THR A 111 -19.50 -2.65 3.61
N TRP A 112 -18.81 -1.85 2.84
CA TRP A 112 -18.53 -0.46 3.15
C TRP A 112 -19.64 0.45 2.65
N ILE A 113 -19.98 1.48 3.42
CA ILE A 113 -21.00 2.45 3.05
C ILE A 113 -20.32 3.71 2.54
N PHE A 114 -20.42 3.92 1.24
CA PHE A 114 -19.91 5.12 0.57
C PHE A 114 -21.06 6.07 0.21
N PRO A 115 -20.79 7.34 -0.11
CA PRO A 115 -21.81 8.27 -0.60
C PRO A 115 -22.53 7.77 -1.85
N SER A 116 -21.84 6.98 -2.68
CA SER A 116 -22.40 6.32 -3.89
C SER A 116 -23.17 5.03 -3.59
N GLY A 117 -23.36 4.68 -2.32
CA GLY A 117 -24.05 3.48 -1.87
C GLY A 117 -23.11 2.37 -1.36
N PRO A 118 -23.67 1.28 -0.84
CA PRO A 118 -22.90 0.19 -0.27
C PRO A 118 -22.07 -0.54 -1.35
N ARG A 119 -20.85 -0.90 -1.00
CA ARG A 119 -19.92 -1.67 -1.84
C ARG A 119 -19.21 -2.73 -1.00
N ARG A 120 -19.13 -3.94 -1.50
CA ARG A 120 -18.23 -4.97 -0.94
C ARG A 120 -16.85 -4.79 -1.54
N THR A 121 -15.85 -5.08 -0.72
CA THR A 121 -14.48 -5.17 -1.21
C THR A 121 -14.38 -6.30 -2.25
N ILE A 122 -13.86 -6.00 -3.43
CA ILE A 122 -13.63 -6.95 -4.51
C ILE A 122 -12.23 -7.55 -4.40
N ALA A 123 -12.06 -8.81 -4.78
CA ALA A 123 -10.72 -9.40 -4.91
C ALA A 123 -10.02 -8.85 -6.16
N GLN A 124 -8.73 -8.54 -6.04
CA GLN A 124 -7.89 -7.93 -7.09
C GLN A 124 -6.98 -8.94 -7.81
N HIS A 125 -7.23 -10.23 -7.64
CA HIS A 125 -6.40 -11.30 -8.21
C HIS A 125 -6.54 -11.47 -9.73
N ALA A 126 -7.53 -10.84 -10.33
CA ALA A 126 -7.85 -11.03 -11.74
C ALA A 126 -7.94 -9.71 -12.49
N ASP A 127 -7.16 -8.72 -12.05
CA ASP A 127 -7.09 -7.41 -12.73
C ASP A 127 -6.51 -7.55 -14.13
N PHE A 128 -5.64 -8.54 -14.35
CA PHE A 128 -5.12 -8.88 -15.66
C PHE A 128 -5.70 -10.19 -16.20
N ASP A 129 -5.74 -10.32 -17.52
CA ASP A 129 -6.15 -11.55 -18.18
C ASP A 129 -5.12 -12.67 -17.86
N PRO A 130 -5.55 -13.84 -17.33
CA PRO A 130 -4.63 -14.91 -16.99
C PRO A 130 -3.93 -15.55 -18.20
N THR A 131 -4.47 -15.32 -19.41
CA THR A 131 -3.88 -15.81 -20.65
C THR A 131 -2.99 -14.77 -21.33
N ASP A 132 -3.15 -13.50 -20.98
CA ASP A 132 -2.37 -12.38 -21.49
C ASP A 132 -2.16 -11.33 -20.38
N GLY A 133 -1.05 -11.41 -19.69
CA GLY A 133 -0.71 -10.50 -18.58
C GLY A 133 -0.45 -9.04 -18.99
N SER A 134 -0.52 -8.71 -20.27
CA SER A 134 -0.48 -7.33 -20.75
C SER A 134 -1.86 -6.70 -20.89
N ARG A 135 -2.91 -7.51 -20.82
CA ARG A 135 -4.29 -7.10 -20.98
C ARG A 135 -4.94 -6.84 -19.62
N LEU A 136 -5.06 -5.57 -19.25
CA LEU A 136 -5.83 -5.16 -18.08
C LEU A 136 -7.33 -5.36 -18.34
N ARG A 137 -8.04 -5.85 -17.34
CA ARG A 137 -9.51 -5.91 -17.34
C ARG A 137 -10.08 -4.63 -16.80
N VAL A 138 -11.35 -4.40 -17.07
CA VAL A 138 -12.09 -3.28 -16.51
C VAL A 138 -12.20 -3.46 -14.99
N LEU A 139 -11.88 -2.43 -14.24
CA LEU A 139 -11.76 -2.47 -12.80
C LEU A 139 -13.01 -1.97 -12.07
N GLY A 140 -13.20 -2.49 -10.85
CA GLY A 140 -14.29 -2.11 -9.96
C GLY A 140 -15.64 -2.78 -10.30
N TRP A 141 -16.57 -2.75 -9.34
CA TRP A 141 -17.90 -3.33 -9.50
C TRP A 141 -18.76 -2.69 -10.61
N SER A 142 -18.49 -1.43 -10.90
CA SER A 142 -19.23 -0.67 -11.91
C SER A 142 -18.54 -0.67 -13.27
N ALA A 143 -17.40 -1.36 -13.40
CA ALA A 143 -16.61 -1.46 -14.63
C ALA A 143 -16.34 -0.08 -15.26
N ILE A 144 -15.90 0.88 -14.43
CA ILE A 144 -15.73 2.29 -14.84
C ILE A 144 -14.26 2.71 -14.88
N PHE A 145 -13.35 1.84 -14.50
CA PHE A 145 -11.92 2.08 -14.55
C PHE A 145 -11.29 1.15 -15.57
N ASP A 146 -10.54 1.70 -16.50
CA ASP A 146 -9.85 0.99 -17.56
C ASP A 146 -8.33 1.05 -17.44
N GLU A 147 -7.83 1.81 -16.45
CA GLU A 147 -6.41 1.93 -16.13
C GLU A 147 -6.17 1.82 -14.62
N GLU A 148 -5.01 1.28 -14.22
CA GLU A 148 -4.62 1.23 -12.80
C GLU A 148 -4.53 2.63 -12.18
N GLN A 149 -4.17 3.63 -12.98
CA GLN A 149 -4.08 5.03 -12.56
C GLN A 149 -5.42 5.62 -12.12
N ASP A 150 -6.52 5.06 -12.58
CA ASP A 150 -7.87 5.49 -12.18
C ASP A 150 -8.14 5.22 -10.69
N LEU A 151 -7.44 4.25 -10.09
CA LEU A 151 -7.52 3.99 -8.65
C LEU A 151 -7.04 5.18 -7.81
N GLU A 152 -6.28 6.09 -8.40
CA GLU A 152 -5.92 7.36 -7.77
C GLU A 152 -7.14 8.16 -7.30
N LEU A 153 -8.27 8.04 -8.00
CA LEU A 153 -9.53 8.69 -7.61
C LEU A 153 -10.08 8.14 -6.29
N TYR A 154 -9.89 6.85 -6.02
CA TYR A 154 -10.24 6.27 -4.71
C TYR A 154 -9.34 6.81 -3.60
N VAL A 155 -8.05 6.92 -3.86
CA VAL A 155 -7.09 7.47 -2.89
C VAL A 155 -7.49 8.89 -2.49
N ARG A 156 -7.83 9.73 -3.46
CA ARG A 156 -8.20 11.14 -3.22
C ARG A 156 -9.61 11.30 -2.68
N ASN A 157 -10.60 10.72 -3.33
CA ASN A 157 -12.00 11.01 -3.07
C ASN A 157 -12.61 10.12 -1.99
N VAL A 158 -12.13 8.89 -1.83
CA VAL A 158 -12.66 7.94 -0.86
C VAL A 158 -11.79 7.91 0.39
N ALA A 159 -10.50 7.67 0.24
CA ALA A 159 -9.57 7.63 1.36
C ALA A 159 -9.17 9.03 1.88
N GLY A 160 -9.35 10.06 1.07
CA GLY A 160 -9.05 11.45 1.42
C GLY A 160 -7.57 11.78 1.46
N GLY A 161 -6.74 10.95 0.81
CA GLY A 161 -5.30 11.16 0.69
C GLY A 161 -4.93 12.21 -0.34
N ALA A 162 -3.68 12.64 -0.33
CA ALA A 162 -3.13 13.54 -1.35
C ALA A 162 -2.92 12.85 -2.70
N GLY A 163 -2.83 11.51 -2.69
CA GLY A 163 -2.61 10.69 -3.87
C GLY A 163 -1.16 10.30 -4.09
N LEU A 164 -0.96 9.37 -5.01
CA LEU A 164 0.36 8.88 -5.43
C LEU A 164 0.90 9.66 -6.62
N ILE A 165 -0.01 10.12 -7.49
CA ILE A 165 0.34 10.83 -8.72
C ILE A 165 0.32 12.33 -8.42
N VAL A 166 1.48 12.85 -8.11
CA VAL A 166 1.69 14.24 -7.70
C VAL A 166 2.73 14.91 -8.59
N GLN A 167 2.72 16.25 -8.57
CA GLN A 167 3.70 17.08 -9.27
C GLN A 167 5.11 16.92 -8.66
N ALA A 168 6.08 17.57 -9.25
CA ALA A 168 7.48 17.53 -8.82
C ALA A 168 7.71 18.03 -7.38
N ASP A 169 6.76 18.78 -6.80
CA ASP A 169 6.78 19.22 -5.40
C ASP A 169 6.50 18.07 -4.42
N GLY A 170 6.07 16.91 -4.93
CA GLY A 170 5.76 15.71 -4.15
C GLY A 170 4.47 15.82 -3.31
N VAL A 171 3.70 16.89 -3.43
CA VAL A 171 2.50 17.18 -2.62
C VAL A 171 1.28 17.47 -3.47
N THR A 172 1.42 18.38 -4.44
CA THR A 172 0.30 18.85 -5.25
C THR A 172 -0.19 17.72 -6.16
N PRO A 173 -1.48 17.38 -6.13
CA PRO A 173 -2.03 16.38 -7.04
C PRO A 173 -1.75 16.75 -8.50
N ASP A 174 -1.34 15.77 -9.30
CA ASP A 174 -1.11 15.99 -10.72
C ASP A 174 -2.47 16.25 -11.41
N PRO A 175 -2.66 17.40 -12.06
CA PRO A 175 -3.93 17.72 -12.70
C PRO A 175 -4.23 16.85 -13.93
N SER A 176 -3.22 16.20 -14.52
CA SER A 176 -3.43 15.29 -15.64
C SER A 176 -4.25 14.06 -15.24
N VAL A 177 -4.16 13.63 -13.99
CA VAL A 177 -4.94 12.49 -13.47
C VAL A 177 -6.42 12.85 -13.29
N ALA A 178 -6.74 14.11 -13.08
CA ALA A 178 -8.13 14.57 -13.06
C ALA A 178 -8.84 14.39 -14.41
N ALA A 179 -8.08 14.26 -15.49
CA ALA A 179 -8.61 13.94 -16.82
C ALA A 179 -8.93 12.44 -17.00
N PHE A 180 -8.44 11.58 -16.11
CA PHE A 180 -8.77 10.17 -16.06
C PHE A 180 -10.01 9.96 -15.18
N GLY A 181 -11.06 10.62 -15.39
CA GLY A 181 -12.30 10.40 -14.66
C GLY A 181 -13.26 9.54 -15.45
N TYR A 182 -14.37 9.23 -14.84
CA TYR A 182 -15.49 8.47 -15.38
C TYR A 182 -15.95 8.86 -16.79
N ALA A 183 -15.50 10.00 -17.28
CA ALA A 183 -15.82 10.49 -18.63
C ALA A 183 -15.02 9.79 -19.75
N ARG A 184 -14.04 8.96 -19.43
CA ARG A 184 -13.21 8.30 -20.43
C ARG A 184 -13.78 7.03 -21.00
N MET A 185 -14.60 6.33 -20.25
CA MET A 185 -15.29 5.15 -20.78
C MET A 185 -16.50 5.56 -21.60
N THR A 186 -16.36 5.48 -22.89
CA THR A 186 -17.52 5.46 -23.80
C THR A 186 -18.07 4.03 -23.86
N LYS A 187 -19.36 3.88 -24.19
CA LYS A 187 -19.96 2.55 -24.37
C LYS A 187 -19.27 1.69 -25.43
N SER A 188 -18.43 2.28 -26.28
CA SER A 188 -17.64 1.58 -27.30
C SER A 188 -16.30 1.09 -26.81
N GLU A 189 -15.89 1.47 -25.60
CA GLU A 189 -14.64 1.04 -24.95
C GLU A 189 -14.91 -0.04 -23.89
N LEU A 190 -16.15 -0.32 -23.57
CA LEU A 190 -16.65 -1.46 -22.84
C LEU A 190 -16.80 -2.66 -23.78
#